data_830a8c6feb3d0a5a129f31f1fb95b9f0
#
_entry.id   830a8c6feb3d0a5a129f31f1fb95b9f0
#
_cell.length_a   1.000
_cell.length_b   1.000
_cell.length_c   1.000
_cell.angle_alpha   90.00
_cell.angle_beta   90.00
_cell.angle_gamma   90.00
#
_symmetry.space_group_name_H-M   'P 1'
#
loop_
_entity.id
_entity.type
_entity.pdbx_description
1 polymer ?
#
loop_
_entity_poly.entity_id
_entity_poly.type
_entity_poly.pdbx_seq_one_letter_code
_entity_poly.pdbx_strand_id
1 'polypeptide(L)'
;MLIYSSFNGWSSTSYDINKTKNTSSFLLTDNENSTKHYQEVIDEYLQSLNEKKADSLAVFQKLAFTYSEMNEPELAVQYIDRYVKASLDLNVVGHSFFDKISDSKAYQLLAAKYLKKIDVWSIICLYIGLIGFFVSIVLNLRKRSDKVANLLMSFFVLLHSFFILHICALLTNYQYYFSHSLYISTSFSFLYGPLIYFYFKRVIQKHKFRKYDLLHLVPTLLLIVGILMPIYLQSSEEKLRILIHGTYPYIRLITIVKLVSLIVYGVLVIRMYLKSLRIKNTRKISRVKFIWQRNIVVFCSLYIITYSVYTFLIFSEIYSGFLFNMQVGLMASLVLYVSYTAFVQPSIFGSLKIIRTQPKDKIPVIKYVKSGLTESLSIELKQKLLHLLNDHKVYKQNDITLQKLSELMDTTRHNTSQIINEHFNLNFFELINKYRIEEAKELLKEERHKNFNIIDIAYEVGFNNKVTFNKSFKKYNQITPSEYLKSLVA
;
A
#
# COMPACT_ATOMS: atom_id res chain seq x y z
N MET A 1 -2.22 13.28 -25.02
CA MET A 1 -3.10 14.42 -24.66
C MET A 1 -3.79 14.22 -23.29
N LEU A 2 -4.33 13.05 -22.96
CA LEU A 2 -5.05 12.78 -21.69
C LEU A 2 -4.25 12.96 -20.40
N ILE A 3 -2.91 12.85 -20.44
CA ILE A 3 -2.03 12.99 -19.27
C ILE A 3 -1.40 14.39 -19.22
N TYR A 4 -1.21 15.06 -20.35
CA TYR A 4 -0.51 16.34 -20.46
C TYR A 4 -1.33 17.57 -20.06
N SER A 5 -2.63 17.57 -20.27
CA SER A 5 -3.50 18.67 -19.81
C SER A 5 -3.57 18.77 -18.28
N SER A 6 -3.08 17.74 -17.59
CA SER A 6 -3.15 17.58 -16.14
C SER A 6 -2.06 18.30 -15.36
N PHE A 7 -0.96 18.71 -16.01
CA PHE A 7 0.27 19.10 -15.31
C PHE A 7 0.63 20.59 -15.40
N ASN A 8 -0.14 21.39 -16.14
CA ASN A 8 0.17 22.81 -16.37
C ASN A 8 0.03 23.72 -15.15
N GLY A 9 -0.12 23.20 -13.95
CA GLY A 9 -0.39 24.01 -12.77
C GLY A 9 0.74 24.19 -11.74
N TRP A 10 1.78 23.38 -11.74
CA TRP A 10 2.79 23.45 -10.66
C TRP A 10 4.14 22.87 -11.08
N SER A 11 5.08 23.69 -11.49
CA SER A 11 6.50 23.58 -11.14
C SER A 11 7.36 24.55 -11.96
N SER A 12 7.92 25.54 -11.29
CA SER A 12 9.16 26.20 -11.69
C SER A 12 10.31 25.33 -11.20
N THR A 13 10.83 24.44 -12.03
CA THR A 13 12.08 23.73 -11.76
C THR A 13 13.06 24.05 -12.88
N SER A 14 14.22 24.58 -12.48
CA SER A 14 15.38 24.79 -13.33
C SER A 14 15.82 23.46 -13.96
N TYR A 15 15.89 23.43 -15.28
CA TYR A 15 16.40 22.27 -16.03
C TYR A 15 17.90 22.44 -16.26
N ASP A 16 18.65 21.46 -15.81
CA ASP A 16 20.07 21.33 -16.14
C ASP A 16 20.20 20.66 -17.51
N ILE A 17 20.43 21.48 -18.53
CA ILE A 17 20.63 21.02 -19.91
C ILE A 17 22.12 20.68 -20.05
N ASN A 18 22.44 19.38 -20.02
CA ASN A 18 23.76 18.89 -20.37
C ASN A 18 24.11 19.30 -21.82
N LYS A 19 24.94 20.30 -21.95
CA LYS A 19 25.48 20.82 -23.22
C LYS A 19 26.36 19.77 -23.91
N THR A 20 25.83 19.07 -24.88
CA THR A 20 26.70 18.44 -25.90
C THR A 20 27.03 19.48 -26.96
N LYS A 21 28.24 20.05 -26.84
CA LYS A 21 28.83 20.91 -27.86
C LYS A 21 29.17 20.08 -29.10
N ASN A 22 28.42 20.22 -30.16
CA ASN A 22 28.92 20.02 -31.53
C ASN A 22 28.60 21.27 -32.34
N THR A 23 29.57 22.12 -32.44
CA THR A 23 29.59 23.35 -33.23
C THR A 23 29.75 23.02 -34.70
N SER A 24 28.68 23.20 -35.48
CA SER A 24 28.84 23.53 -36.89
C SER A 24 28.47 25.01 -37.06
N SER A 25 29.48 25.80 -37.37
CA SER A 25 29.42 27.25 -37.53
C SER A 25 28.49 27.64 -38.67
N PHE A 26 27.37 28.24 -38.35
CA PHE A 26 26.63 29.07 -39.31
C PHE A 26 26.87 30.53 -38.90
N LEU A 27 27.64 31.28 -39.68
CA LEU A 27 28.05 32.63 -39.41
C LEU A 27 26.84 33.61 -39.52
N LEU A 28 26.58 34.33 -38.44
CA LEU A 28 25.67 35.42 -38.30
C LEU A 28 26.27 36.69 -38.97
N THR A 29 25.49 37.34 -39.83
CA THR A 29 25.73 38.70 -40.26
C THR A 29 24.49 39.57 -39.91
N ASP A 30 24.79 40.76 -39.39
CA ASP A 30 23.94 41.63 -38.62
C ASP A 30 22.68 42.25 -39.31
N ASN A 31 21.68 42.35 -38.50
CA ASN A 31 20.53 43.28 -38.38
C ASN A 31 19.55 43.47 -39.56
N GLU A 32 18.67 44.16 -39.74
CA GLU A 32 17.45 44.37 -40.59
C GLU A 32 17.40 43.62 -41.95
N ASN A 33 18.54 43.40 -42.62
CA ASN A 33 18.62 42.53 -43.81
C ASN A 33 18.45 41.03 -43.45
N SER A 34 18.75 40.64 -42.24
CA SER A 34 18.61 39.23 -41.79
C SER A 34 17.14 38.81 -41.62
N THR A 35 16.29 39.71 -41.10
CA THR A 35 14.87 39.39 -40.88
C THR A 35 14.13 39.20 -42.22
N LYS A 36 14.45 40.05 -43.20
CA LYS A 36 13.89 39.95 -44.55
C LYS A 36 14.35 38.68 -45.24
N HIS A 37 15.62 38.30 -45.09
CA HIS A 37 16.19 37.08 -45.60
C HIS A 37 15.55 35.83 -44.95
N TYR A 38 15.34 35.86 -43.64
CA TYR A 38 14.64 34.77 -42.96
C TYR A 38 13.19 34.59 -43.45
N GLN A 39 12.48 35.69 -43.69
CA GLN A 39 11.11 35.62 -44.23
C GLN A 39 11.07 35.02 -45.64
N GLU A 40 11.99 35.35 -46.51
CA GLU A 40 12.11 34.76 -47.84
C GLU A 40 12.40 33.24 -47.79
N VAL A 41 13.28 32.82 -46.88
CA VAL A 41 13.60 31.42 -46.61
C VAL A 41 12.39 30.67 -46.06
N ILE A 42 11.62 31.27 -45.17
CA ILE A 42 10.40 30.68 -44.63
C ILE A 42 9.37 30.47 -45.74
N ASP A 43 9.15 31.49 -46.58
CA ASP A 43 8.20 31.42 -47.67
C ASP A 43 8.57 30.30 -48.67
N GLU A 44 9.86 30.14 -49.01
CA GLU A 44 10.37 29.05 -49.84
C GLU A 44 10.09 27.67 -49.24
N TYR A 45 10.34 27.52 -47.93
CA TYR A 45 10.09 26.28 -47.24
C TYR A 45 8.61 25.94 -47.13
N LEU A 46 7.76 26.95 -46.87
CA LEU A 46 6.31 26.78 -46.83
C LEU A 46 5.74 26.42 -48.20
N GLN A 47 6.26 27.08 -49.26
CA GLN A 47 5.88 26.75 -50.64
C GLN A 47 6.32 25.29 -50.97
N SER A 48 7.54 24.86 -50.62
CA SER A 48 8.02 23.52 -50.87
C SER A 48 7.20 22.43 -50.15
N LEU A 49 6.66 22.73 -48.94
CA LEU A 49 5.73 21.85 -48.24
C LEU A 49 4.37 21.76 -48.99
N ASN A 50 3.85 22.86 -49.48
CA ASN A 50 2.57 22.86 -50.20
C ASN A 50 2.66 22.12 -51.54
N GLU A 51 3.79 22.24 -52.23
CA GLU A 51 4.04 21.57 -53.53
C GLU A 51 4.48 20.11 -53.38
N LYS A 52 4.65 19.59 -52.12
CA LYS A 52 5.17 18.23 -51.84
C LYS A 52 6.49 17.88 -52.55
N LYS A 53 7.29 18.90 -52.84
CA LYS A 53 8.58 18.74 -53.55
C LYS A 53 9.76 18.42 -52.63
N ALA A 54 9.66 18.72 -51.35
CA ALA A 54 10.75 18.53 -50.41
C ALA A 54 10.43 17.46 -49.37
N ASP A 55 11.48 16.89 -48.74
CA ASP A 55 11.34 16.05 -47.56
C ASP A 55 10.75 16.88 -46.42
N SER A 56 9.53 16.58 -46.05
CA SER A 56 8.78 17.29 -45.01
C SER A 56 9.55 17.34 -43.66
N LEU A 57 10.35 16.31 -43.35
CA LEU A 57 11.16 16.27 -42.12
C LEU A 57 12.23 17.35 -42.12
N ALA A 58 13.02 17.43 -43.21
CA ALA A 58 14.06 18.42 -43.35
C ALA A 58 13.51 19.84 -43.29
N VAL A 59 12.34 20.06 -43.91
CA VAL A 59 11.64 21.35 -43.90
C VAL A 59 11.16 21.72 -42.50
N PHE A 60 10.53 20.81 -41.76
CA PHE A 60 10.11 21.09 -40.38
C PHE A 60 11.28 21.45 -39.49
N GLN A 61 12.41 20.76 -39.62
CA GLN A 61 13.62 21.04 -38.85
C GLN A 61 14.19 22.43 -39.17
N LYS A 62 14.30 22.77 -40.47
CA LYS A 62 14.79 24.08 -40.92
C LYS A 62 13.90 25.22 -40.47
N LEU A 63 12.57 25.09 -40.61
CA LEU A 63 11.61 26.07 -40.12
C LEU A 63 11.71 26.26 -38.59
N ALA A 64 11.87 25.16 -37.83
CA ALA A 64 12.04 25.25 -36.38
C ALA A 64 13.29 26.05 -36.01
N PHE A 65 14.41 25.84 -36.70
CA PHE A 65 15.66 26.57 -36.48
C PHE A 65 15.54 28.05 -36.88
N THR A 66 14.96 28.33 -38.06
CA THR A 66 14.80 29.70 -38.55
C THR A 66 13.91 30.54 -37.62
N TYR A 67 12.77 29.99 -37.16
CA TYR A 67 11.93 30.71 -36.18
C TYR A 67 12.59 30.85 -34.82
N SER A 68 13.42 29.92 -34.40
CA SER A 68 14.23 30.06 -33.18
C SER A 68 15.24 31.21 -33.28
N GLU A 69 15.93 31.33 -34.43
CA GLU A 69 16.85 32.43 -34.71
C GLU A 69 16.17 33.81 -34.75
N MET A 70 14.93 33.84 -35.24
CA MET A 70 14.08 35.03 -35.24
C MET A 70 13.50 35.38 -33.87
N ASN A 71 13.75 34.56 -32.84
CA ASN A 71 13.18 34.65 -31.49
C ASN A 71 11.62 34.60 -31.48
N GLU A 72 11.07 33.74 -32.35
CA GLU A 72 9.61 33.50 -32.48
C GLU A 72 9.28 32.11 -31.84
N PRO A 73 9.18 32.04 -30.52
CA PRO A 73 9.15 30.75 -29.79
C PRO A 73 7.88 29.93 -30.09
N GLU A 74 6.71 30.53 -30.31
CA GLU A 74 5.47 29.84 -30.58
C GLU A 74 5.54 29.08 -31.91
N LEU A 75 6.06 29.70 -32.96
CA LEU A 75 6.23 29.11 -34.28
C LEU A 75 7.34 28.03 -34.28
N ALA A 76 8.48 28.36 -33.65
CA ALA A 76 9.58 27.37 -33.50
C ALA A 76 9.06 26.10 -32.82
N VAL A 77 8.38 26.21 -31.70
CA VAL A 77 7.80 25.09 -30.92
C VAL A 77 6.79 24.29 -31.77
N GLN A 78 5.96 24.94 -32.57
CA GLN A 78 5.03 24.26 -33.45
C GLN A 78 5.75 23.36 -34.46
N TYR A 79 6.84 23.83 -35.07
CA TYR A 79 7.61 23.06 -36.03
C TYR A 79 8.48 22.00 -35.38
N ILE A 80 9.02 22.24 -34.17
CA ILE A 80 9.67 21.19 -33.37
C ILE A 80 8.71 20.07 -33.05
N ASP A 81 7.48 20.36 -32.59
CA ASP A 81 6.46 19.32 -32.27
C ASP A 81 6.07 18.53 -33.54
N ARG A 82 5.96 19.20 -34.71
CA ARG A 82 5.72 18.53 -36.00
C ARG A 82 6.87 17.60 -36.39
N TYR A 83 8.10 18.08 -36.26
CA TYR A 83 9.30 17.28 -36.54
C TYR A 83 9.37 16.05 -35.62
N VAL A 84 9.21 16.22 -34.32
CA VAL A 84 9.20 15.11 -33.33
C VAL A 84 8.13 14.09 -33.67
N LYS A 85 6.93 14.51 -34.00
CA LYS A 85 5.83 13.62 -34.38
C LYS A 85 6.11 12.84 -35.66
N ALA A 86 6.80 13.43 -36.62
CA ALA A 86 7.12 12.80 -37.89
C ALA A 86 8.35 11.90 -37.83
N SER A 87 9.43 12.39 -37.19
CA SER A 87 10.71 11.67 -37.08
C SER A 87 10.81 10.70 -35.93
N LEU A 88 10.01 10.90 -34.87
CA LEU A 88 10.10 10.25 -33.57
C LEU A 88 11.42 10.55 -32.83
N ASP A 89 12.23 11.50 -33.30
CA ASP A 89 13.46 11.92 -32.61
C ASP A 89 13.16 12.98 -31.56
N LEU A 90 13.26 12.58 -30.31
CA LEU A 90 13.05 13.46 -29.15
C LEU A 90 14.28 14.33 -28.83
N ASN A 91 15.48 13.93 -29.32
CA ASN A 91 16.73 14.61 -28.96
C ASN A 91 16.78 16.02 -29.58
N VAL A 92 16.08 16.23 -30.68
CA VAL A 92 15.97 17.55 -31.32
C VAL A 92 15.50 18.63 -30.34
N VAL A 93 14.60 18.27 -29.40
CA VAL A 93 14.03 19.25 -28.46
C VAL A 93 15.11 19.85 -27.54
N GLY A 94 16.15 19.12 -27.21
CA GLY A 94 17.28 19.59 -26.38
C GLY A 94 18.46 20.16 -27.18
N HIS A 95 18.27 20.47 -28.48
CA HIS A 95 19.35 20.94 -29.31
C HIS A 95 19.70 22.41 -29.04
N SER A 96 20.98 22.73 -29.05
CA SER A 96 21.50 24.09 -28.75
C SER A 96 20.96 25.22 -29.68
N PHE A 97 20.46 24.89 -30.84
CA PHE A 97 19.78 25.86 -31.72
C PHE A 97 18.54 26.52 -31.09
N PHE A 98 18.03 25.96 -30.01
CA PHE A 98 16.85 26.49 -29.31
C PHE A 98 17.22 27.23 -28.02
N ASP A 99 18.51 27.46 -27.75
CA ASP A 99 18.97 28.17 -26.55
C ASP A 99 18.37 29.59 -26.47
N LYS A 100 18.19 30.28 -27.62
CA LYS A 100 17.59 31.63 -27.68
C LYS A 100 16.14 31.67 -27.17
N ILE A 101 15.38 30.64 -27.38
CA ILE A 101 13.97 30.55 -26.99
C ILE A 101 13.75 29.70 -25.73
N SER A 102 14.83 29.21 -25.10
CA SER A 102 14.76 28.28 -23.97
C SER A 102 14.01 28.83 -22.76
N ASP A 103 14.06 30.14 -22.54
CA ASP A 103 13.37 30.82 -21.44
C ASP A 103 11.88 31.11 -21.74
N SER A 104 11.44 30.92 -22.99
CA SER A 104 10.05 31.12 -23.37
C SER A 104 9.13 30.05 -22.74
N LYS A 105 7.94 30.46 -22.34
CA LYS A 105 6.93 29.54 -21.79
C LYS A 105 6.53 28.46 -22.79
N ALA A 106 6.49 28.75 -24.07
CA ALA A 106 6.15 27.80 -25.13
C ALA A 106 7.19 26.68 -25.21
N TYR A 107 8.48 27.01 -25.22
CA TYR A 107 9.56 26.03 -25.27
C TYR A 107 9.64 25.20 -23.96
N GLN A 108 9.48 25.83 -22.79
CA GLN A 108 9.47 25.11 -21.51
C GLN A 108 8.35 24.08 -21.44
N LEU A 109 7.18 24.37 -21.98
CA LEU A 109 6.07 23.42 -22.08
C LEU A 109 6.40 22.25 -23.02
N LEU A 110 7.05 22.52 -24.15
CA LEU A 110 7.50 21.49 -25.08
C LEU A 110 8.59 20.60 -24.47
N ALA A 111 9.59 21.23 -23.84
CA ALA A 111 10.66 20.54 -23.14
C ALA A 111 10.09 19.65 -22.01
N ALA A 112 9.17 20.18 -21.21
CA ALA A 112 8.49 19.43 -20.17
C ALA A 112 7.66 18.25 -20.71
N LYS A 113 7.21 18.30 -21.96
CA LYS A 113 6.46 17.25 -22.63
C LYS A 113 7.35 16.09 -23.08
N TYR A 114 8.53 16.36 -23.61
CA TYR A 114 9.35 15.34 -24.28
C TYR A 114 10.64 15.00 -23.56
N LEU A 115 11.31 15.99 -22.92
CA LEU A 115 12.58 15.75 -22.27
C LEU A 115 12.40 15.04 -20.92
N LYS A 116 13.41 14.25 -20.55
CA LYS A 116 13.48 13.63 -19.21
C LYS A 116 13.46 14.70 -18.14
N LYS A 117 12.67 14.48 -17.11
CA LYS A 117 12.57 15.39 -15.97
C LYS A 117 12.38 14.60 -14.68
N ILE A 118 12.79 15.20 -13.59
CA ILE A 118 12.56 14.66 -12.25
C ILE A 118 11.96 15.78 -11.41
N ASP A 119 10.81 15.53 -10.82
CA ASP A 119 10.13 16.42 -9.90
C ASP A 119 9.84 15.73 -8.56
N VAL A 120 9.46 16.50 -7.56
CA VAL A 120 9.18 15.98 -6.21
C VAL A 120 8.06 14.94 -6.25
N TRP A 121 7.07 15.12 -7.13
CA TRP A 121 5.94 14.20 -7.24
C TRP A 121 6.34 12.83 -7.81
N SER A 122 7.23 12.82 -8.80
CA SER A 122 7.78 11.58 -9.35
C SER A 122 8.63 10.82 -8.33
N ILE A 123 9.40 11.52 -7.52
CA ILE A 123 10.18 10.92 -6.42
C ILE A 123 9.25 10.30 -5.38
N ILE A 124 8.19 11.00 -4.97
CA ILE A 124 7.18 10.46 -4.03
C ILE A 124 6.54 9.19 -4.60
N CYS A 125 6.13 9.19 -5.86
CA CYS A 125 5.57 8.01 -6.53
C CYS A 125 6.57 6.84 -6.56
N LEU A 126 7.83 7.10 -6.83
CA LEU A 126 8.89 6.08 -6.80
C LEU A 126 8.99 5.42 -5.43
N TYR A 127 9.11 6.21 -4.36
CA TYR A 127 9.22 5.67 -2.99
C TYR A 127 7.96 4.87 -2.58
N ILE A 128 6.77 5.39 -2.86
CA ILE A 128 5.52 4.68 -2.51
C ILE A 128 5.41 3.35 -3.28
N GLY A 129 5.76 3.35 -4.56
CA GLY A 129 5.78 2.14 -5.37
C GLY A 129 6.75 1.09 -4.82
N LEU A 130 7.97 1.49 -4.45
CA LEU A 130 8.97 0.59 -3.85
C LEU A 130 8.55 0.08 -2.47
N ILE A 131 7.97 0.93 -1.62
CA ILE A 131 7.42 0.51 -0.31
C ILE A 131 6.34 -0.56 -0.51
N GLY A 132 5.40 -0.34 -1.42
CA GLY A 132 4.34 -1.30 -1.66
C GLY A 132 4.85 -2.61 -2.28
N PHE A 133 5.85 -2.55 -3.15
CA PHE A 133 6.53 -3.73 -3.67
C PHE A 133 7.16 -4.56 -2.54
N PHE A 134 7.92 -3.91 -1.66
CA PHE A 134 8.52 -4.54 -0.49
C PHE A 134 7.46 -5.17 0.44
N VAL A 135 6.38 -4.44 0.74
CA VAL A 135 5.30 -4.93 1.62
C VAL A 135 4.59 -6.13 1.00
N SER A 136 4.41 -6.17 -0.32
CA SER A 136 3.81 -7.31 -1.00
C SER A 136 4.60 -8.61 -0.76
N ILE A 137 5.94 -8.52 -0.70
CA ILE A 137 6.81 -9.66 -0.36
C ILE A 137 6.65 -10.01 1.12
N VAL A 138 6.75 -9.03 2.02
CA VAL A 138 6.68 -9.22 3.48
C VAL A 138 5.37 -9.89 3.92
N LEU A 139 4.23 -9.57 3.29
CA LEU A 139 2.94 -10.18 3.59
C LEU A 139 2.95 -11.71 3.39
N ASN A 140 3.71 -12.21 2.41
CA ASN A 140 3.80 -13.65 2.12
C ASN A 140 4.80 -14.39 3.02
N LEU A 141 5.79 -13.69 3.58
CA LEU A 141 6.78 -14.28 4.47
C LEU A 141 6.25 -14.57 5.88
N ARG A 142 5.03 -14.12 6.22
CA ARG A 142 4.46 -14.27 7.56
C ARG A 142 4.11 -15.71 7.89
N LYS A 143 4.67 -16.18 9.01
CA LYS A 143 4.32 -17.48 9.62
C LYS A 143 3.00 -17.33 10.41
N ARG A 144 2.19 -18.39 10.47
CA ARG A 144 0.90 -18.43 11.21
C ARG A 144 -0.19 -17.50 10.69
N SER A 145 -0.24 -17.26 9.38
CA SER A 145 -1.25 -16.42 8.71
C SER A 145 -2.15 -17.26 7.79
N ASP A 146 -3.28 -16.69 7.38
CA ASP A 146 -4.04 -17.23 6.26
C ASP A 146 -3.30 -16.90 4.96
N LYS A 147 -2.50 -17.87 4.48
CA LYS A 147 -1.64 -17.69 3.31
C LYS A 147 -2.40 -17.23 2.07
N VAL A 148 -3.63 -17.72 1.87
CA VAL A 148 -4.45 -17.36 0.72
C VAL A 148 -4.91 -15.90 0.82
N ALA A 149 -5.39 -15.46 1.99
CA ALA A 149 -5.78 -14.08 2.20
C ALA A 149 -4.60 -13.12 2.04
N ASN A 150 -3.44 -13.49 2.59
CA ASN A 150 -2.23 -12.68 2.44
C ASN A 150 -1.74 -12.63 0.99
N LEU A 151 -1.80 -13.73 0.25
CA LEU A 151 -1.43 -13.79 -1.16
C LEU A 151 -2.33 -12.83 -1.99
N LEU A 152 -3.65 -12.87 -1.78
CA LEU A 152 -4.60 -12.00 -2.48
C LEU A 152 -4.32 -10.52 -2.18
N MET A 153 -4.10 -10.17 -0.90
CA MET A 153 -3.77 -8.79 -0.52
C MET A 153 -2.38 -8.38 -1.04
N SER A 154 -1.43 -9.28 -1.02
CA SER A 154 -0.10 -9.06 -1.58
C SER A 154 -0.15 -8.76 -3.08
N PHE A 155 -0.86 -9.56 -3.86
CA PHE A 155 -1.07 -9.29 -5.28
C PHE A 155 -1.82 -7.97 -5.52
N PHE A 156 -2.82 -7.68 -4.72
CA PHE A 156 -3.55 -6.42 -4.81
C PHE A 156 -2.63 -5.21 -4.60
N VAL A 157 -1.78 -5.23 -3.57
CA VAL A 157 -0.79 -4.17 -3.30
C VAL A 157 0.28 -4.13 -4.38
N LEU A 158 0.76 -5.29 -4.84
CA LEU A 158 1.77 -5.40 -5.89
C LEU A 158 1.32 -4.70 -7.19
N LEU A 159 0.09 -4.98 -7.64
CA LEU A 159 -0.45 -4.37 -8.85
C LEU A 159 -0.62 -2.85 -8.72
N HIS A 160 -1.04 -2.35 -7.53
CA HIS A 160 -1.10 -0.92 -7.25
C HIS A 160 0.30 -0.29 -7.25
N SER A 161 1.29 -0.99 -6.71
CA SER A 161 2.69 -0.53 -6.72
C SER A 161 3.26 -0.45 -8.13
N PHE A 162 3.01 -1.46 -8.97
CA PHE A 162 3.36 -1.41 -10.38
C PHE A 162 2.70 -0.24 -11.12
N PHE A 163 1.42 0.01 -10.85
CA PHE A 163 0.74 1.16 -11.42
C PHE A 163 1.41 2.48 -11.00
N ILE A 164 1.72 2.66 -9.72
CA ILE A 164 2.37 3.88 -9.21
C ILE A 164 3.77 4.04 -9.82
N LEU A 165 4.56 2.96 -9.95
CA LEU A 165 5.87 3.01 -10.62
C LEU A 165 5.73 3.34 -12.11
N HIS A 166 4.69 2.84 -12.78
CA HIS A 166 4.40 3.22 -14.15
C HIS A 166 4.03 4.71 -14.26
N ILE A 167 3.26 5.26 -13.32
CA ILE A 167 2.99 6.71 -13.24
C ILE A 167 4.30 7.48 -13.04
N CYS A 168 5.23 7.01 -12.21
CA CYS A 168 6.54 7.63 -12.08
C CYS A 168 7.26 7.71 -13.44
N ALA A 169 7.25 6.63 -14.24
CA ALA A 169 7.85 6.61 -15.57
C ALA A 169 7.15 7.59 -16.54
N LEU A 170 5.82 7.77 -16.42
CA LEU A 170 5.07 8.78 -17.19
C LEU A 170 5.45 10.21 -16.80
N LEU A 171 5.54 10.49 -15.49
CA LEU A 171 5.87 11.81 -14.95
C LEU A 171 7.27 12.28 -15.35
N THR A 172 8.19 11.34 -15.44
CA THR A 172 9.59 11.59 -15.76
C THR A 172 9.89 11.51 -17.26
N ASN A 173 8.90 11.24 -18.11
CA ASN A 173 9.02 11.03 -19.56
C ASN A 173 9.87 9.81 -19.97
N TYR A 174 10.23 8.93 -19.02
CA TYR A 174 10.97 7.70 -19.33
C TYR A 174 10.18 6.73 -20.20
N GLN A 175 8.85 6.86 -20.27
CA GLN A 175 8.00 6.05 -21.17
C GLN A 175 8.42 6.13 -22.64
N TYR A 176 8.96 7.25 -23.09
CA TYR A 176 9.40 7.40 -24.48
C TYR A 176 10.66 6.60 -24.80
N TYR A 177 11.49 6.35 -23.80
CA TYR A 177 12.72 5.54 -23.92
C TYR A 177 12.46 4.04 -23.72
N PHE A 178 11.31 3.71 -23.10
CA PHE A 178 10.83 2.35 -22.89
C PHE A 178 9.43 2.19 -23.52
N SER A 179 9.33 2.30 -24.84
CA SER A 179 8.06 2.22 -25.56
C SER A 179 7.30 0.92 -25.34
N HIS A 180 8.00 -0.18 -24.98
CA HIS A 180 7.38 -1.43 -24.53
C HIS A 180 6.63 -1.32 -23.20
N SER A 181 6.74 -0.22 -22.46
CA SER A 181 5.92 0.06 -21.27
C SER A 181 4.47 0.46 -21.59
N LEU A 182 4.18 0.71 -22.88
CA LEU A 182 2.82 1.03 -23.35
C LEU A 182 1.81 -0.02 -22.84
N TYR A 183 0.76 0.43 -22.17
CA TYR A 183 -0.29 -0.41 -21.58
C TYR A 183 0.13 -1.42 -20.50
N ILE A 184 1.37 -1.41 -20.00
CA ILE A 184 1.84 -2.40 -19.02
C ILE A 184 0.96 -2.41 -17.76
N SER A 185 0.58 -1.24 -17.24
CA SER A 185 -0.32 -1.13 -16.08
C SER A 185 -1.78 -1.42 -16.41
N THR A 186 -2.15 -1.36 -17.70
CA THR A 186 -3.50 -1.66 -18.17
C THR A 186 -3.74 -3.16 -18.23
N SER A 187 -2.71 -3.96 -18.49
CA SER A 187 -2.80 -5.41 -18.66
C SER A 187 -3.42 -6.14 -17.46
N PHE A 188 -3.25 -5.61 -16.25
CA PHE A 188 -3.81 -6.17 -15.02
C PHE A 188 -4.96 -5.35 -14.41
N SER A 189 -5.47 -4.36 -15.12
CA SER A 189 -6.50 -3.45 -14.60
C SER A 189 -7.81 -4.14 -14.21
N PHE A 190 -8.14 -5.27 -14.82
CA PHE A 190 -9.33 -6.06 -14.48
C PHE A 190 -9.14 -7.01 -13.29
N LEU A 191 -7.92 -7.14 -12.76
CA LEU A 191 -7.64 -7.95 -11.57
C LEU A 191 -7.95 -7.24 -10.25
N TYR A 192 -8.01 -5.91 -10.22
CA TYR A 192 -8.26 -5.17 -8.97
C TYR A 192 -9.55 -5.58 -8.28
N GLY A 193 -10.64 -5.68 -9.04
CA GLY A 193 -11.94 -6.10 -8.53
C GLY A 193 -11.95 -7.53 -7.98
N PRO A 194 -11.59 -8.54 -8.78
CA PRO A 194 -11.51 -9.92 -8.32
C PRO A 194 -10.63 -10.13 -7.09
N LEU A 195 -9.42 -9.52 -7.04
CA LEU A 195 -8.50 -9.70 -5.92
C LEU A 195 -9.09 -9.23 -4.60
N ILE A 196 -9.66 -8.02 -4.56
CA ILE A 196 -10.29 -7.50 -3.34
C ILE A 196 -11.55 -8.28 -2.98
N TYR A 197 -12.35 -8.69 -3.96
CA TYR A 197 -13.54 -9.52 -3.76
C TYR A 197 -13.19 -10.86 -3.11
N PHE A 198 -12.22 -11.60 -3.65
CA PHE A 198 -11.81 -12.89 -3.09
C PHE A 198 -11.12 -12.74 -1.74
N TYR A 199 -10.39 -11.64 -1.51
CA TYR A 199 -9.86 -11.33 -0.19
C TYR A 199 -10.98 -11.20 0.85
N PHE A 200 -12.02 -10.42 0.56
CA PHE A 200 -13.17 -10.26 1.46
C PHE A 200 -13.94 -11.57 1.62
N LYS A 201 -14.19 -12.31 0.55
CA LYS A 201 -14.85 -13.62 0.56
C LYS A 201 -14.06 -14.63 1.41
N ARG A 202 -12.72 -14.61 1.34
CA ARG A 202 -11.86 -15.45 2.17
C ARG A 202 -11.90 -15.06 3.63
N VAL A 203 -11.78 -13.77 3.95
CA VAL A 203 -11.68 -13.28 5.32
C VAL A 203 -13.02 -13.37 6.06
N ILE A 204 -14.14 -13.03 5.40
CA ILE A 204 -15.47 -12.98 5.99
C ILE A 204 -16.14 -14.37 5.96
N GLN A 205 -16.14 -15.03 4.80
CA GLN A 205 -16.92 -16.27 4.56
C GLN A 205 -16.06 -17.53 4.69
N LYS A 206 -14.74 -17.42 4.90
CA LYS A 206 -13.82 -18.56 4.92
C LYS A 206 -13.83 -19.38 3.62
N HIS A 207 -14.10 -18.71 2.49
CA HIS A 207 -14.20 -19.33 1.19
C HIS A 207 -12.93 -20.11 0.84
N LYS A 208 -13.10 -21.32 0.30
CA LYS A 208 -12.03 -22.13 -0.31
C LYS A 208 -12.11 -21.95 -1.82
N PHE A 209 -10.98 -21.67 -2.47
CA PHE A 209 -10.92 -21.52 -3.93
C PHE A 209 -11.42 -22.77 -4.64
N ARG A 210 -12.24 -22.57 -5.67
CA ARG A 210 -12.76 -23.60 -6.56
C ARG A 210 -12.31 -23.31 -7.99
N LYS A 211 -12.31 -24.30 -8.86
CA LYS A 211 -11.95 -24.15 -10.28
C LYS A 211 -12.77 -23.06 -10.99
N TYR A 212 -14.05 -22.93 -10.64
CA TYR A 212 -14.94 -21.87 -11.18
C TYR A 212 -14.53 -20.44 -10.80
N ASP A 213 -13.80 -20.26 -9.70
CA ASP A 213 -13.32 -18.93 -9.31
C ASP A 213 -12.28 -18.39 -10.32
N LEU A 214 -11.65 -19.27 -11.13
CA LEU A 214 -10.76 -18.88 -12.22
C LEU A 214 -11.48 -18.16 -13.36
N LEU A 215 -12.80 -18.31 -13.51
CA LEU A 215 -13.58 -17.58 -14.52
C LEU A 215 -13.49 -16.06 -14.35
N HIS A 216 -13.22 -15.58 -13.13
CA HIS A 216 -12.98 -14.16 -12.87
C HIS A 216 -11.68 -13.61 -13.50
N LEU A 217 -10.79 -14.47 -13.99
CA LEU A 217 -9.59 -14.09 -14.74
C LEU A 217 -9.85 -13.95 -16.25
N VAL A 218 -10.95 -14.52 -16.75
CA VAL A 218 -11.29 -14.51 -18.20
C VAL A 218 -11.29 -13.09 -18.78
N PRO A 219 -11.90 -12.05 -18.16
CA PRO A 219 -11.85 -10.70 -18.71
C PRO A 219 -10.42 -10.17 -18.87
N THR A 220 -9.52 -10.50 -17.94
CA THR A 220 -8.10 -10.12 -18.03
C THR A 220 -7.39 -10.85 -19.16
N LEU A 221 -7.66 -12.15 -19.34
CA LEU A 221 -7.09 -12.94 -20.43
C LEU A 221 -7.57 -12.43 -21.79
N LEU A 222 -8.86 -12.11 -21.91
CA LEU A 222 -9.42 -11.51 -23.14
C LEU A 222 -8.80 -10.15 -23.44
N LEU A 223 -8.58 -9.32 -22.44
CA LEU A 223 -7.86 -8.05 -22.59
C LEU A 223 -6.44 -8.28 -23.12
N ILE A 224 -5.68 -9.17 -22.48
CA ILE A 224 -4.28 -9.40 -22.82
C ILE A 224 -4.17 -10.01 -24.21
N VAL A 225 -4.88 -11.09 -24.50
CA VAL A 225 -4.76 -11.85 -25.76
C VAL A 225 -5.45 -11.12 -26.92
N GLY A 226 -6.68 -10.60 -26.69
CA GLY A 226 -7.49 -10.02 -27.75
C GLY A 226 -7.13 -8.57 -28.11
N ILE A 227 -6.68 -7.77 -27.16
CA ILE A 227 -6.44 -6.34 -27.36
C ILE A 227 -4.96 -5.98 -27.23
N LEU A 228 -4.30 -6.40 -26.14
CA LEU A 228 -2.95 -5.93 -25.86
C LEU A 228 -1.86 -6.70 -26.60
N MET A 229 -2.04 -7.99 -26.82
CA MET A 229 -1.04 -8.81 -27.53
C MET A 229 -0.74 -8.30 -28.94
N PRO A 230 -1.74 -7.95 -29.78
CA PRO A 230 -1.48 -7.32 -31.08
C PRO A 230 -0.66 -6.03 -31.00
N ILE A 231 -0.86 -5.22 -29.93
CA ILE A 231 -0.09 -4.00 -29.70
C ILE A 231 1.34 -4.34 -29.21
N TYR A 232 1.49 -5.34 -28.33
CA TYR A 232 2.81 -5.75 -27.83
C TYR A 232 3.69 -6.39 -28.92
N LEU A 233 3.11 -6.98 -29.94
CA LEU A 233 3.83 -7.53 -31.08
C LEU A 233 4.31 -6.48 -32.09
N GLN A 234 3.82 -5.22 -32.00
CA GLN A 234 4.29 -4.12 -32.84
C GLN A 234 5.76 -3.77 -32.51
N SER A 235 6.41 -3.10 -33.46
CA SER A 235 7.77 -2.59 -33.28
C SER A 235 7.86 -1.56 -32.16
N SER A 236 9.07 -1.32 -31.66
CA SER A 236 9.34 -0.25 -30.69
C SER A 236 8.96 1.13 -31.24
N GLU A 237 9.19 1.33 -32.53
CA GLU A 237 8.88 2.57 -33.26
C GLU A 237 7.36 2.82 -33.32
N GLU A 238 6.55 1.83 -33.69
CA GLU A 238 5.08 1.97 -33.69
C GLU A 238 4.53 2.27 -32.29
N LYS A 239 5.04 1.66 -31.23
CA LYS A 239 4.67 1.98 -29.86
C LYS A 239 5.06 3.38 -29.46
N LEU A 240 6.26 3.83 -29.87
CA LEU A 240 6.71 5.21 -29.63
C LEU A 240 5.83 6.20 -30.39
N ARG A 241 5.42 5.88 -31.61
CA ARG A 241 4.45 6.67 -32.39
C ARG A 241 3.13 6.84 -31.63
N ILE A 242 2.58 5.75 -31.08
CA ILE A 242 1.36 5.80 -30.25
C ILE A 242 1.55 6.73 -29.05
N LEU A 243 2.70 6.64 -28.36
CA LEU A 243 3.00 7.46 -27.18
C LEU A 243 3.13 8.94 -27.52
N ILE A 244 3.84 9.30 -28.60
CA ILE A 244 4.07 10.67 -29.04
C ILE A 244 2.79 11.32 -29.56
N HIS A 245 2.02 10.59 -30.37
CA HIS A 245 0.75 11.11 -30.91
C HIS A 245 -0.40 11.07 -29.92
N GLY A 246 -0.28 10.28 -28.84
CA GLY A 246 -1.34 10.10 -27.83
C GLY A 246 -2.57 9.37 -28.38
N THR A 247 -2.41 8.58 -29.42
CA THR A 247 -3.49 7.82 -30.09
C THR A 247 -3.60 6.41 -29.50
N TYR A 248 -4.03 6.31 -28.26
CA TYR A 248 -4.12 5.03 -27.55
C TYR A 248 -5.27 4.15 -28.08
N PRO A 249 -5.00 3.06 -28.85
CA PRO A 249 -6.06 2.20 -29.38
C PRO A 249 -6.89 1.58 -28.26
N TYR A 250 -8.19 1.45 -28.47
CA TYR A 250 -9.13 0.79 -27.56
C TYR A 250 -9.23 1.38 -26.15
N ILE A 251 -8.57 2.52 -25.84
CA ILE A 251 -8.54 3.07 -24.47
C ILE A 251 -9.94 3.36 -23.94
N ARG A 252 -10.86 3.86 -24.77
CA ARG A 252 -12.25 4.12 -24.37
C ARG A 252 -12.97 2.83 -23.96
N LEU A 253 -12.85 1.77 -24.77
CA LEU A 253 -13.43 0.45 -24.47
C LEU A 253 -12.88 -0.13 -23.17
N ILE A 254 -11.56 -0.13 -23.02
CA ILE A 254 -10.88 -0.65 -21.82
C ILE A 254 -11.35 0.12 -20.57
N THR A 255 -11.48 1.44 -20.66
CA THR A 255 -11.91 2.30 -19.56
C THR A 255 -13.34 1.99 -19.12
N ILE A 256 -14.27 1.79 -20.06
CA ILE A 256 -15.67 1.42 -19.74
C ILE A 256 -15.72 0.03 -19.08
N VAL A 257 -15.10 -0.96 -19.68
CA VAL A 257 -15.13 -2.33 -19.16
C VAL A 257 -14.48 -2.42 -17.78
N LYS A 258 -13.38 -1.65 -17.55
CA LYS A 258 -12.76 -1.52 -16.24
C LYS A 258 -13.73 -0.89 -15.24
N LEU A 259 -14.42 0.19 -15.61
CA LEU A 259 -15.41 0.86 -14.75
C LEU A 259 -16.53 -0.10 -14.34
N VAL A 260 -17.10 -0.82 -15.30
CA VAL A 260 -18.16 -1.81 -15.03
C VAL A 260 -17.64 -2.90 -14.08
N SER A 261 -16.44 -3.42 -14.31
CA SER A 261 -15.80 -4.41 -13.43
C SER A 261 -15.65 -3.86 -12.01
N LEU A 262 -15.11 -2.65 -11.85
CA LEU A 262 -14.92 -2.02 -10.53
C LEU A 262 -16.24 -1.81 -9.80
N ILE A 263 -17.29 -1.39 -10.48
CA ILE A 263 -18.63 -1.20 -9.88
C ILE A 263 -19.19 -2.54 -9.43
N VAL A 264 -19.18 -3.57 -10.29
CA VAL A 264 -19.72 -4.90 -9.96
C VAL A 264 -19.01 -5.48 -8.73
N TYR A 265 -17.67 -5.52 -8.72
CA TYR A 265 -16.94 -6.06 -7.58
C TYR A 265 -17.04 -5.17 -6.35
N GLY A 266 -17.10 -3.84 -6.51
CA GLY A 266 -17.32 -2.90 -5.43
C GLY A 266 -18.65 -3.15 -4.72
N VAL A 267 -19.75 -3.32 -5.46
CA VAL A 267 -21.07 -3.66 -4.92
C VAL A 267 -21.04 -5.01 -4.19
N LEU A 268 -20.39 -6.02 -4.75
CA LEU A 268 -20.25 -7.33 -4.11
C LEU A 268 -19.47 -7.24 -2.78
N VAL A 269 -18.37 -6.48 -2.74
CA VAL A 269 -17.57 -6.27 -1.52
C VAL A 269 -18.37 -5.51 -0.46
N ILE A 270 -19.07 -4.43 -0.85
CA ILE A 270 -19.91 -3.65 0.06
C ILE A 270 -21.02 -4.54 0.64
N ARG A 271 -21.73 -5.31 -0.19
CA ARG A 271 -22.76 -6.26 0.27
C ARG A 271 -22.23 -7.27 1.28
N MET A 272 -21.05 -7.85 1.02
CA MET A 272 -20.41 -8.78 1.96
C MET A 272 -20.03 -8.09 3.27
N TYR A 273 -19.50 -6.88 3.21
CA TYR A 273 -19.15 -6.09 4.39
C TYR A 273 -20.41 -5.76 5.21
N LEU A 274 -21.48 -5.23 4.60
CA LEU A 274 -22.74 -4.92 5.27
C LEU A 274 -23.40 -6.17 5.89
N LYS A 275 -23.36 -7.30 5.19
CA LYS A 275 -23.85 -8.58 5.75
C LYS A 275 -23.03 -9.00 6.98
N SER A 276 -21.73 -8.76 6.97
CA SER A 276 -20.85 -9.07 8.12
C SER A 276 -21.19 -8.21 9.35
N LEU A 277 -21.69 -6.98 9.17
CA LEU A 277 -22.15 -6.12 10.26
C LEU A 277 -23.35 -6.71 11.00
N ARG A 278 -24.32 -7.24 10.26
CA ARG A 278 -25.53 -7.84 10.84
C ARG A 278 -25.22 -9.08 11.68
N ILE A 279 -24.19 -9.84 11.31
CA ILE A 279 -23.78 -11.08 12.00
C ILE A 279 -22.88 -10.75 13.23
N LYS A 280 -22.40 -9.53 13.38
CA LYS A 280 -21.47 -9.12 14.44
C LYS A 280 -22.02 -9.28 15.85
N ASN A 281 -23.35 -9.18 16.04
CA ASN A 281 -23.98 -9.36 17.37
C ASN A 281 -23.81 -10.77 17.95
N THR A 282 -23.40 -11.75 17.14
CA THR A 282 -23.27 -13.16 17.56
C THR A 282 -21.83 -13.67 17.60
N ARG A 283 -20.85 -12.95 17.04
CA ARG A 283 -19.44 -13.38 17.03
C ARG A 283 -18.50 -12.24 17.44
N LYS A 284 -17.61 -12.49 18.41
CA LYS A 284 -16.53 -11.57 18.84
C LYS A 284 -15.49 -11.37 17.72
N ILE A 285 -15.82 -10.58 16.69
CA ILE A 285 -14.82 -10.11 15.72
C ILE A 285 -14.01 -9.03 16.38
N SER A 286 -12.67 -9.13 16.30
CA SER A 286 -11.76 -8.11 16.83
C SER A 286 -12.08 -6.73 16.21
N ARG A 287 -12.23 -5.70 17.06
CA ARG A 287 -12.48 -4.30 16.65
C ARG A 287 -11.48 -3.84 15.57
N VAL A 288 -10.23 -4.26 15.69
CA VAL A 288 -9.14 -3.93 14.76
C VAL A 288 -9.41 -4.46 13.35
N LYS A 289 -9.84 -5.73 13.21
CA LYS A 289 -10.18 -6.31 11.91
C LYS A 289 -11.39 -5.65 11.26
N PHE A 290 -12.33 -5.23 12.08
CA PHE A 290 -13.51 -4.51 11.61
C PHE A 290 -13.13 -3.13 11.03
N ILE A 291 -12.33 -2.34 11.76
CA ILE A 291 -11.83 -1.04 11.29
C ILE A 291 -11.04 -1.21 10.00
N TRP A 292 -10.19 -2.22 9.91
CA TRP A 292 -9.44 -2.56 8.71
C TRP A 292 -10.37 -2.78 7.51
N GLN A 293 -11.35 -3.66 7.64
CA GLN A 293 -12.30 -3.97 6.55
C GLN A 293 -13.06 -2.72 6.12
N ARG A 294 -13.57 -1.93 7.09
CA ARG A 294 -14.25 -0.66 6.81
C ARG A 294 -13.37 0.29 5.99
N ASN A 295 -12.14 0.50 6.42
CA ASN A 295 -11.25 1.45 5.77
C ASN A 295 -10.90 1.01 4.33
N ILE A 296 -10.65 -0.28 4.09
CA ILE A 296 -10.45 -0.79 2.72
C ILE A 296 -11.71 -0.57 1.85
N VAL A 297 -12.91 -0.83 2.38
CA VAL A 297 -14.16 -0.57 1.65
C VAL A 297 -14.30 0.91 1.31
N VAL A 298 -13.97 1.81 2.25
CA VAL A 298 -14.00 3.27 2.03
C VAL A 298 -13.03 3.68 0.93
N PHE A 299 -11.76 3.24 0.99
CA PHE A 299 -10.77 3.54 -0.06
C PHE A 299 -11.23 3.06 -1.45
N CYS A 300 -11.71 1.82 -1.54
CA CYS A 300 -12.20 1.27 -2.80
C CYS A 300 -13.43 2.04 -3.32
N SER A 301 -14.36 2.42 -2.44
CA SER A 301 -15.55 3.18 -2.82
C SER A 301 -15.20 4.58 -3.33
N LEU A 302 -14.31 5.29 -2.64
CA LEU A 302 -13.82 6.60 -3.07
C LEU A 302 -13.12 6.51 -4.43
N TYR A 303 -12.29 5.47 -4.62
CA TYR A 303 -11.63 5.25 -5.91
C TYR A 303 -12.65 4.99 -7.04
N ILE A 304 -13.66 4.17 -6.80
CA ILE A 304 -14.70 3.88 -7.80
C ILE A 304 -15.48 5.15 -8.16
N ILE A 305 -15.86 5.96 -7.16
CA ILE A 305 -16.58 7.22 -7.39
C ILE A 305 -15.73 8.18 -8.23
N THR A 306 -14.47 8.41 -7.83
CA THR A 306 -13.60 9.33 -8.57
C THR A 306 -13.28 8.83 -9.97
N TYR A 307 -13.12 7.50 -10.14
CA TYR A 307 -12.90 6.89 -11.44
C TYR A 307 -14.15 6.98 -12.34
N SER A 308 -15.34 6.87 -11.77
CA SER A 308 -16.61 7.05 -12.52
C SER A 308 -16.75 8.49 -13.05
N VAL A 309 -16.51 9.47 -12.19
CA VAL A 309 -16.54 10.89 -12.58
C VAL A 309 -15.48 11.19 -13.64
N TYR A 310 -14.25 10.70 -13.42
CA TYR A 310 -13.16 10.87 -14.39
C TYR A 310 -13.50 10.26 -15.77
N THR A 311 -14.06 9.04 -15.76
CA THR A 311 -14.49 8.36 -16.99
C THR A 311 -15.57 9.18 -17.71
N PHE A 312 -16.57 9.66 -16.99
CA PHE A 312 -17.62 10.51 -17.55
C PHE A 312 -17.04 11.77 -18.22
N LEU A 313 -16.14 12.47 -17.54
CA LEU A 313 -15.51 13.69 -18.08
C LEU A 313 -14.66 13.40 -19.32
N ILE A 314 -13.91 12.29 -19.35
CA ILE A 314 -13.15 11.89 -20.55
C ILE A 314 -14.06 11.66 -21.74
N PHE A 315 -15.22 11.02 -21.53
CA PHE A 315 -16.20 10.81 -22.61
C PHE A 315 -16.87 12.09 -23.08
N SER A 316 -16.95 13.10 -22.20
CA SER A 316 -17.40 14.47 -22.52
C SER A 316 -16.28 15.34 -23.09
N GLU A 317 -15.08 14.76 -23.35
CA GLU A 317 -13.87 15.46 -23.84
C GLU A 317 -13.35 16.55 -22.88
N ILE A 318 -13.77 16.50 -21.62
CA ILE A 318 -13.31 17.37 -20.54
C ILE A 318 -12.15 16.67 -19.81
N TYR A 319 -10.96 17.22 -19.92
CA TYR A 319 -9.77 16.65 -19.29
C TYR A 319 -9.49 17.32 -17.94
N SER A 320 -9.50 16.52 -16.86
CA SER A 320 -9.25 17.00 -15.50
C SER A 320 -7.99 16.34 -14.92
N GLY A 321 -6.91 17.10 -14.87
CA GLY A 321 -5.69 16.70 -14.21
C GLY A 321 -5.82 16.48 -12.72
N PHE A 322 -6.67 17.28 -12.08
CA PHE A 322 -6.96 17.15 -10.66
C PHE A 322 -7.55 15.76 -10.32
N LEU A 323 -8.56 15.30 -11.07
CA LEU A 323 -9.17 13.98 -10.83
C LEU A 323 -8.20 12.83 -11.09
N PHE A 324 -7.35 12.95 -12.10
CA PHE A 324 -6.30 11.97 -12.33
C PHE A 324 -5.33 11.89 -11.14
N ASN A 325 -4.80 13.03 -10.70
CA ASN A 325 -3.89 13.09 -9.54
C ASN A 325 -4.57 12.61 -8.26
N MET A 326 -5.86 12.91 -8.07
CA MET A 326 -6.63 12.39 -6.93
C MET A 326 -6.74 10.86 -6.94
N GLN A 327 -6.92 10.22 -8.10
CA GLN A 327 -6.93 8.77 -8.22
C GLN A 327 -5.56 8.16 -7.88
N VAL A 328 -4.47 8.75 -8.39
CA VAL A 328 -3.10 8.33 -8.05
C VAL A 328 -2.86 8.49 -6.54
N GLY A 329 -3.28 9.60 -5.96
CA GLY A 329 -3.20 9.87 -4.53
C GLY A 329 -3.99 8.86 -3.67
N LEU A 330 -5.20 8.47 -4.10
CA LEU A 330 -6.00 7.44 -3.43
C LEU A 330 -5.32 6.06 -3.49
N MET A 331 -4.77 5.68 -4.64
CA MET A 331 -4.01 4.43 -4.77
C MET A 331 -2.75 4.44 -3.91
N ALA A 332 -2.00 5.53 -3.91
CA ALA A 332 -0.82 5.71 -3.07
C ALA A 332 -1.17 5.63 -1.58
N SER A 333 -2.23 6.32 -1.16
CA SER A 333 -2.73 6.28 0.22
C SER A 333 -3.17 4.87 0.64
N LEU A 334 -3.79 4.11 -0.26
CA LEU A 334 -4.14 2.71 -0.02
C LEU A 334 -2.90 1.84 0.20
N VAL A 335 -1.88 1.96 -0.66
CA VAL A 335 -0.61 1.23 -0.50
C VAL A 335 0.05 1.57 0.83
N LEU A 336 0.14 2.86 1.19
CA LEU A 336 0.70 3.30 2.47
C LEU A 336 -0.12 2.80 3.67
N TYR A 337 -1.45 2.82 3.58
CA TYR A 337 -2.33 2.29 4.63
C TYR A 337 -2.16 0.80 4.85
N VAL A 338 -2.08 0.00 3.79
CA VAL A 338 -1.79 -1.44 3.89
C VAL A 338 -0.40 -1.66 4.48
N SER A 339 0.59 -0.87 4.05
CA SER A 339 1.97 -0.93 4.55
C SER A 339 2.04 -0.62 6.04
N TYR A 340 1.46 0.49 6.48
CA TYR A 340 1.35 0.85 7.89
C TYR A 340 0.69 -0.28 8.71
N THR A 341 -0.43 -0.79 8.24
CA THR A 341 -1.17 -1.84 8.94
C THR A 341 -0.37 -3.15 9.00
N ALA A 342 0.36 -3.47 7.94
CA ALA A 342 1.22 -4.64 7.92
C ALA A 342 2.29 -4.60 9.02
N PHE A 343 2.88 -3.46 9.31
CA PHE A 343 3.93 -3.34 10.33
C PHE A 343 3.38 -3.09 11.73
N VAL A 344 2.43 -2.18 11.88
CA VAL A 344 1.93 -1.71 13.20
C VAL A 344 0.86 -2.64 13.77
N GLN A 345 0.05 -3.29 12.90
CA GLN A 345 -1.04 -4.17 13.32
C GLN A 345 -0.93 -5.56 12.71
N PRO A 346 0.16 -6.29 12.96
CA PRO A 346 0.41 -7.59 12.33
C PRO A 346 -0.67 -8.65 12.58
N SER A 347 -1.47 -8.49 13.63
CA SER A 347 -2.60 -9.38 13.94
C SER A 347 -3.72 -9.40 12.89
N ILE A 348 -3.78 -8.40 12.01
CA ILE A 348 -4.76 -8.35 10.90
C ILE A 348 -4.45 -9.43 9.88
N PHE A 349 -3.18 -9.57 9.52
CA PHE A 349 -2.70 -10.51 8.52
C PHE A 349 -2.27 -11.86 9.12
N GLY A 350 -2.31 -12.01 10.45
CA GLY A 350 -2.05 -13.26 11.15
C GLY A 350 -3.33 -14.02 11.50
N SER A 351 -3.24 -15.33 11.72
CA SER A 351 -4.30 -16.06 12.37
C SER A 351 -4.38 -15.60 13.82
N LEU A 352 -5.47 -14.92 14.22
CA LEU A 352 -5.79 -14.87 15.64
C LEU A 352 -6.00 -16.31 16.07
N LYS A 353 -5.23 -16.78 17.07
CA LYS A 353 -5.73 -17.84 17.92
C LYS A 353 -7.06 -17.34 18.47
N ILE A 354 -8.17 -17.84 17.95
CA ILE A 354 -9.41 -17.84 18.71
C ILE A 354 -9.03 -18.63 19.94
N ILE A 355 -8.91 -17.95 21.07
CA ILE A 355 -9.03 -18.64 22.36
C ILE A 355 -10.43 -19.20 22.30
N ARG A 356 -10.56 -20.40 21.77
CA ARG A 356 -11.74 -21.22 21.97
C ARG A 356 -11.73 -21.49 23.46
N THR A 357 -12.54 -20.78 24.21
CA THR A 357 -13.11 -21.30 25.42
C THR A 357 -13.95 -22.50 24.96
N GLN A 358 -13.29 -23.64 24.81
CA GLN A 358 -13.98 -24.92 24.67
C GLN A 358 -14.37 -25.37 26.08
N PRO A 359 -15.56 -25.99 26.22
CA PRO A 359 -15.92 -26.68 27.44
C PRO A 359 -14.80 -27.69 27.79
N LYS A 360 -14.55 -27.81 29.10
CA LYS A 360 -13.66 -28.81 29.67
C LYS A 360 -13.94 -30.18 29.04
N ASP A 361 -13.01 -30.71 28.34
CA ASP A 361 -12.71 -32.09 28.06
C ASP A 361 -12.00 -32.23 26.71
N LYS A 362 -10.70 -31.97 26.68
CA LYS A 362 -9.78 -32.52 25.68
C LYS A 362 -8.33 -32.43 26.18
N ILE A 363 -7.71 -33.55 26.16
CA ILE A 363 -6.33 -33.93 26.38
C ILE A 363 -5.31 -32.84 26.01
N PRO A 364 -4.29 -32.58 26.86
CA PRO A 364 -3.29 -31.53 26.60
C PRO A 364 -2.46 -31.90 25.37
N VAL A 365 -2.61 -31.10 24.30
CA VAL A 365 -1.70 -31.14 23.16
C VAL A 365 -0.34 -30.66 23.62
N ILE A 366 0.60 -31.51 23.71
CA ILE A 366 2.00 -31.30 24.13
C ILE A 366 2.63 -30.22 23.21
N LYS A 367 2.79 -29.02 23.73
CA LYS A 367 3.29 -27.83 23.00
C LYS A 367 4.82 -27.79 22.92
N TYR A 368 5.50 -28.71 23.61
CA TYR A 368 6.94 -28.64 23.87
C TYR A 368 7.72 -29.94 23.46
N VAL A 369 7.27 -30.62 22.41
CA VAL A 369 7.93 -31.83 21.88
C VAL A 369 9.42 -31.62 21.48
N LYS A 370 9.94 -30.39 21.54
CA LYS A 370 11.34 -30.03 21.25
C LYS A 370 12.02 -29.21 22.36
N SER A 371 11.51 -29.24 23.59
CA SER A 371 12.24 -28.61 24.69
C SER A 371 13.27 -29.56 25.22
N GLY A 372 14.50 -29.11 25.42
CA GLY A 372 15.57 -29.92 26.03
C GLY A 372 15.37 -30.20 27.52
N LEU A 373 14.14 -29.96 28.06
CA LEU A 373 13.80 -30.27 29.44
C LEU A 373 13.46 -31.77 29.54
N THR A 374 14.27 -32.52 30.32
CA THR A 374 13.95 -33.91 30.64
C THR A 374 12.76 -33.95 31.60
N GLU A 375 12.00 -35.04 31.61
CA GLU A 375 10.83 -35.19 32.48
C GLU A 375 11.22 -35.10 33.96
N SER A 376 12.36 -35.64 34.35
CA SER A 376 12.90 -35.55 35.71
C SER A 376 13.18 -34.12 36.14
N LEU A 377 13.80 -33.30 35.27
CA LEU A 377 14.09 -31.90 35.53
C LEU A 377 12.79 -31.05 35.55
N SER A 378 11.80 -31.43 34.75
CA SER A 378 10.47 -30.77 34.78
C SER A 378 9.76 -30.98 36.11
N ILE A 379 9.82 -32.15 36.68
CA ILE A 379 9.23 -32.46 37.99
C ILE A 379 10.00 -31.77 39.12
N GLU A 380 11.32 -31.74 39.08
CA GLU A 380 12.16 -31.02 40.05
C GLU A 380 11.87 -29.55 40.07
N LEU A 381 11.84 -28.88 38.90
CA LEU A 381 11.53 -27.47 38.79
C LEU A 381 10.09 -27.14 39.23
N LYS A 382 9.13 -28.05 38.99
CA LYS A 382 7.77 -27.91 39.55
C LYS A 382 7.78 -27.94 41.07
N GLN A 383 8.51 -28.82 41.70
CA GLN A 383 8.61 -28.91 43.17
C GLN A 383 9.25 -27.63 43.74
N LYS A 384 10.35 -27.18 43.12
CA LYS A 384 11.02 -25.89 43.49
C LYS A 384 10.07 -24.70 43.34
N LEU A 385 9.28 -24.65 42.28
CA LEU A 385 8.25 -23.61 42.10
C LEU A 385 7.19 -23.66 43.21
N LEU A 386 6.68 -24.83 43.55
CA LEU A 386 5.68 -25.03 44.60
C LEU A 386 6.22 -24.58 45.95
N HIS A 387 7.47 -24.94 46.30
CA HIS A 387 8.14 -24.50 47.49
C HIS A 387 8.26 -22.96 47.60
N LEU A 388 8.67 -22.29 46.51
CA LEU A 388 8.72 -20.84 46.45
C LEU A 388 7.34 -20.19 46.61
N LEU A 389 6.29 -20.79 46.09
CA LEU A 389 4.92 -20.26 46.17
C LEU A 389 4.27 -20.54 47.53
N ASN A 390 4.42 -21.73 48.08
CA ASN A 390 3.72 -22.14 49.33
C ASN A 390 4.47 -21.68 50.59
N ASP A 391 5.80 -21.95 50.62
CA ASP A 391 6.59 -21.78 51.83
C ASP A 391 7.20 -20.34 51.88
N HIS A 392 7.76 -19.86 50.78
CA HIS A 392 8.35 -18.52 50.73
C HIS A 392 7.36 -17.41 50.28
N LYS A 393 6.16 -17.77 49.87
CA LYS A 393 5.10 -16.85 49.45
C LYS A 393 5.60 -15.72 48.54
N VAL A 394 6.49 -16.06 47.58
CA VAL A 394 7.15 -15.07 46.70
C VAL A 394 6.16 -14.21 45.89
N TYR A 395 4.92 -14.64 45.74
CA TYR A 395 3.84 -13.84 45.14
C TYR A 395 3.47 -12.59 45.91
N LYS A 396 3.78 -12.50 47.22
CA LYS A 396 3.55 -11.28 48.03
C LYS A 396 4.48 -10.14 47.63
N GLN A 397 5.62 -10.43 46.99
CA GLN A 397 6.50 -9.39 46.51
C GLN A 397 5.79 -8.64 45.34
N ASN A 398 5.59 -7.34 45.53
CA ASN A 398 4.85 -6.53 44.53
C ASN A 398 5.60 -6.34 43.22
N ASP A 399 6.93 -6.51 43.21
CA ASP A 399 7.84 -6.37 42.07
C ASP A 399 8.30 -7.72 41.49
N ILE A 400 7.65 -8.85 41.87
CA ILE A 400 7.97 -10.16 41.33
C ILE A 400 7.75 -10.22 39.83
N THR A 401 8.77 -10.63 39.11
CA THR A 401 8.76 -10.82 37.63
C THR A 401 9.10 -12.25 37.30
N LEU A 402 8.77 -12.65 36.05
CA LEU A 402 9.18 -13.98 35.55
C LEU A 402 10.71 -14.14 35.59
N GLN A 403 11.46 -13.05 35.41
CA GLN A 403 12.91 -13.04 35.50
C GLN A 403 13.36 -13.37 36.92
N LYS A 404 12.90 -12.61 37.94
CA LYS A 404 13.19 -12.87 39.35
C LYS A 404 12.80 -14.29 39.78
N LEU A 405 11.63 -14.77 39.33
CA LEU A 405 11.19 -16.12 39.65
C LEU A 405 12.11 -17.18 39.00
N SER A 406 12.60 -16.95 37.79
CA SER A 406 13.53 -17.87 37.13
C SER A 406 14.89 -17.90 37.82
N GLU A 407 15.37 -16.78 38.36
CA GLU A 407 16.58 -16.68 39.14
C GLU A 407 16.44 -17.44 40.47
N LEU A 408 15.33 -17.29 41.20
CA LEU A 408 15.04 -18.05 42.41
C LEU A 408 14.91 -19.58 42.17
N MET A 409 14.47 -19.96 40.98
CA MET A 409 14.36 -21.33 40.52
C MET A 409 15.69 -21.89 40.00
N ASP A 410 16.70 -21.04 39.84
CA ASP A 410 17.99 -21.39 39.24
C ASP A 410 17.82 -21.99 37.84
N THR A 411 17.01 -21.35 36.99
CA THR A 411 16.73 -21.81 35.64
C THR A 411 16.44 -20.66 34.72
N THR A 412 16.23 -20.93 33.41
CA THR A 412 15.95 -19.94 32.44
C THR A 412 14.47 -19.47 32.48
N ARG A 413 14.20 -18.21 32.06
CA ARG A 413 12.83 -17.71 31.88
C ARG A 413 11.97 -18.62 31.00
N HIS A 414 12.59 -19.25 30.00
CA HIS A 414 11.91 -20.16 29.09
C HIS A 414 11.42 -21.41 29.84
N ASN A 415 12.30 -22.04 30.62
CA ASN A 415 11.97 -23.20 31.42
C ASN A 415 10.92 -22.87 32.50
N THR A 416 11.08 -21.78 33.23
CA THR A 416 10.08 -21.30 34.20
C THR A 416 8.70 -21.10 33.57
N SER A 417 8.64 -20.43 32.42
CA SER A 417 7.39 -20.24 31.70
C SER A 417 6.80 -21.55 31.19
N GLN A 418 7.66 -22.49 30.79
CA GLN A 418 7.25 -23.85 30.35
C GLN A 418 6.63 -24.63 31.51
N ILE A 419 7.30 -24.70 32.68
CA ILE A 419 6.83 -25.38 33.88
C ILE A 419 5.48 -24.83 34.33
N ILE A 420 5.32 -23.48 34.37
CA ILE A 420 4.06 -22.86 34.72
C ILE A 420 2.94 -23.27 33.75
N ASN A 421 3.20 -23.23 32.45
CA ASN A 421 2.21 -23.63 31.47
C ASN A 421 1.89 -25.14 31.46
N GLU A 422 2.90 -25.98 31.64
CA GLU A 422 2.79 -27.42 31.54
C GLU A 422 2.06 -28.04 32.75
N HIS A 423 2.44 -27.60 33.97
CA HIS A 423 1.91 -28.17 35.19
C HIS A 423 0.70 -27.44 35.78
N PHE A 424 0.54 -26.14 35.50
CA PHE A 424 -0.56 -25.36 36.06
C PHE A 424 -1.59 -24.85 35.01
N ASN A 425 -1.28 -25.00 33.74
CA ASN A 425 -2.11 -24.52 32.63
C ASN A 425 -2.37 -23.01 32.66
N LEU A 426 -1.49 -22.22 33.29
CA LEU A 426 -1.56 -20.78 33.51
C LEU A 426 -0.36 -20.10 32.87
N ASN A 427 -0.45 -18.80 32.65
CA ASN A 427 0.73 -17.97 32.45
C ASN A 427 1.25 -17.43 33.81
N PHE A 428 2.45 -16.83 33.79
CA PHE A 428 3.08 -16.28 35.00
C PHE A 428 2.16 -15.34 35.80
N PHE A 429 1.54 -14.38 35.14
CA PHE A 429 0.66 -13.41 35.81
C PHE A 429 -0.60 -14.06 36.35
N GLU A 430 -1.14 -15.04 35.66
CA GLU A 430 -2.30 -15.77 36.15
C GLU A 430 -1.97 -16.61 37.36
N LEU A 431 -0.81 -17.29 37.35
CA LEU A 431 -0.35 -18.06 38.51
C LEU A 431 -0.17 -17.17 39.74
N ILE A 432 0.61 -16.11 39.63
CA ILE A 432 0.86 -15.18 40.73
C ILE A 432 -0.43 -14.57 41.27
N ASN A 433 -1.30 -14.07 40.37
CA ASN A 433 -2.57 -13.48 40.78
C ASN A 433 -3.51 -14.48 41.43
N LYS A 434 -3.50 -15.76 41.00
CA LYS A 434 -4.29 -16.80 41.65
C LYS A 434 -3.87 -16.99 43.11
N TYR A 435 -2.57 -17.13 43.37
CA TYR A 435 -2.05 -17.29 44.71
C TYR A 435 -2.33 -16.04 45.58
N ARG A 436 -2.17 -14.84 45.03
CA ARG A 436 -2.50 -13.58 45.73
C ARG A 436 -4.00 -13.49 46.13
N ILE A 437 -4.89 -13.95 45.24
CA ILE A 437 -6.32 -13.92 45.51
C ILE A 437 -6.74 -14.98 46.54
N GLU A 438 -6.16 -16.18 46.50
CA GLU A 438 -6.42 -17.16 47.55
C GLU A 438 -5.91 -16.68 48.92
N GLU A 439 -4.70 -16.10 49.02
CA GLU A 439 -4.21 -15.49 50.23
C GLU A 439 -5.12 -14.32 50.71
N ALA A 440 -5.59 -13.48 49.80
CA ALA A 440 -6.51 -12.40 50.14
C ALA A 440 -7.83 -12.90 50.74
N LYS A 441 -8.34 -14.05 50.23
CA LYS A 441 -9.55 -14.68 50.80
C LYS A 441 -9.33 -15.15 52.24
N GLU A 442 -8.17 -15.73 52.53
CA GLU A 442 -7.85 -16.16 53.89
C GLU A 442 -7.70 -14.95 54.82
N LEU A 443 -6.98 -13.88 54.42
CA LEU A 443 -6.89 -12.67 55.19
C LEU A 443 -8.23 -11.98 55.46
N LEU A 444 -9.15 -12.03 54.49
CA LEU A 444 -10.52 -11.49 54.66
C LEU A 444 -11.37 -12.29 55.65
N LYS A 445 -11.06 -13.56 55.93
CA LYS A 445 -11.74 -14.42 56.92
C LYS A 445 -11.20 -14.20 58.36
N GLU A 446 -9.93 -13.77 58.50
CA GLU A 446 -9.32 -13.60 59.80
C GLU A 446 -9.91 -12.40 60.56
N GLU A 447 -10.28 -12.59 61.84
CA GLU A 447 -10.88 -11.53 62.68
C GLU A 447 -9.98 -10.34 62.88
N ARG A 448 -8.67 -10.54 62.86
CA ARG A 448 -7.66 -9.48 62.95
C ARG A 448 -7.73 -8.43 61.86
N HIS A 449 -8.27 -8.82 60.73
CA HIS A 449 -8.37 -7.97 59.50
C HIS A 449 -9.76 -7.35 59.30
N LYS A 450 -10.70 -7.54 60.24
CA LYS A 450 -12.05 -6.92 60.17
C LYS A 450 -12.01 -5.39 60.11
N ASN A 451 -10.97 -4.76 60.61
CA ASN A 451 -10.77 -3.31 60.60
C ASN A 451 -9.86 -2.82 59.45
N PHE A 452 -9.32 -3.70 58.61
CA PHE A 452 -8.49 -3.30 57.47
C PHE A 452 -9.35 -2.86 56.29
N ASN A 453 -8.90 -1.81 55.60
CA ASN A 453 -9.46 -1.47 54.32
C ASN A 453 -9.12 -2.57 53.29
N ILE A 454 -10.04 -2.89 52.38
CA ILE A 454 -9.82 -3.86 51.27
C ILE A 454 -8.56 -3.53 50.48
N ILE A 455 -8.16 -2.24 50.44
CA ILE A 455 -6.95 -1.80 49.75
C ILE A 455 -5.67 -2.24 50.46
N ASP A 456 -5.71 -2.28 51.79
CA ASP A 456 -4.53 -2.68 52.60
C ASP A 456 -4.26 -4.17 52.41
N ILE A 457 -5.31 -4.98 52.35
CA ILE A 457 -5.22 -6.41 51.98
C ILE A 457 -4.69 -6.59 50.56
N ALA A 458 -5.11 -5.76 49.63
CA ALA A 458 -4.58 -5.82 48.26
C ALA A 458 -3.04 -5.56 48.21
N TYR A 459 -2.55 -4.60 48.98
CA TYR A 459 -1.11 -4.32 49.07
C TYR A 459 -0.36 -5.43 49.84
N GLU A 460 -0.92 -5.97 50.89
CA GLU A 460 -0.30 -7.03 51.70
C GLU A 460 -0.10 -8.32 50.89
N VAL A 461 -1.02 -8.66 49.99
CA VAL A 461 -0.88 -9.81 49.10
C VAL A 461 -0.06 -9.53 47.84
N GLY A 462 0.48 -8.30 47.67
CA GLY A 462 1.43 -7.92 46.66
C GLY A 462 0.84 -7.24 45.40
N PHE A 463 -0.42 -6.76 45.40
CA PHE A 463 -0.93 -5.95 44.31
C PHE A 463 -0.46 -4.49 44.42
N ASN A 464 -0.12 -3.85 43.32
CA ASN A 464 0.33 -2.45 43.30
C ASN A 464 -0.83 -1.45 43.22
N ASN A 465 -2.06 -1.88 42.98
CA ASN A 465 -3.23 -1.00 42.92
C ASN A 465 -4.56 -1.75 43.11
N LYS A 466 -5.54 -1.03 43.63
CA LYS A 466 -6.91 -1.51 43.89
C LYS A 466 -7.65 -2.02 42.66
N VAL A 467 -7.40 -1.37 41.51
CA VAL A 467 -8.13 -1.72 40.24
C VAL A 467 -7.75 -3.12 39.77
N THR A 468 -6.44 -3.42 39.78
CA THR A 468 -5.93 -4.74 39.38
C THR A 468 -6.37 -5.82 40.36
N PHE A 469 -6.35 -5.53 41.66
CA PHE A 469 -6.85 -6.42 42.71
C PHE A 469 -8.34 -6.76 42.49
N ASN A 470 -9.22 -5.76 42.42
CA ASN A 470 -10.67 -5.96 42.24
C ASN A 470 -10.99 -6.75 40.96
N LYS A 471 -10.29 -6.43 39.88
CA LYS A 471 -10.46 -7.15 38.59
C LYS A 471 -10.04 -8.62 38.71
N SER A 472 -8.92 -8.89 39.37
CA SER A 472 -8.43 -10.27 39.57
C SER A 472 -9.35 -11.02 40.55
N PHE A 473 -9.76 -10.40 41.65
CA PHE A 473 -10.67 -11.01 42.62
C PHE A 473 -12.01 -11.41 41.99
N LYS A 474 -12.64 -10.50 41.21
CA LYS A 474 -13.88 -10.79 40.47
C LYS A 474 -13.66 -11.85 39.38
N LYS A 475 -12.47 -11.93 38.77
CA LYS A 475 -12.16 -12.97 37.78
C LYS A 475 -12.17 -14.37 38.38
N TYR A 476 -11.64 -14.54 39.61
CA TYR A 476 -11.52 -15.85 40.26
C TYR A 476 -12.73 -16.22 41.11
N ASN A 477 -13.38 -15.28 41.74
CA ASN A 477 -14.48 -15.55 42.70
C ASN A 477 -15.88 -15.18 42.15
N GLN A 478 -15.98 -14.56 40.96
CA GLN A 478 -17.22 -14.09 40.32
C GLN A 478 -17.90 -12.88 41.05
N ILE A 479 -17.48 -12.56 42.25
CA ILE A 479 -17.97 -11.44 43.09
C ILE A 479 -16.82 -10.48 43.42
N THR A 480 -17.15 -9.27 43.85
CA THR A 480 -16.14 -8.28 44.27
C THR A 480 -15.63 -8.59 45.68
N PRO A 481 -14.43 -8.06 46.10
CA PRO A 481 -13.95 -8.23 47.45
C PRO A 481 -14.93 -7.71 48.52
N SER A 482 -15.64 -6.60 48.25
CA SER A 482 -16.64 -6.03 49.17
C SER A 482 -17.88 -6.92 49.30
N GLU A 483 -18.36 -7.51 48.21
CA GLU A 483 -19.45 -8.48 48.22
C GLU A 483 -19.07 -9.78 48.94
N TYR A 484 -17.80 -10.23 48.75
CA TYR A 484 -17.27 -11.39 49.43
C TYR A 484 -17.21 -11.16 50.95
N LEU A 485 -16.70 -10.00 51.39
CA LEU A 485 -16.64 -9.65 52.79
C LEU A 485 -18.05 -9.61 53.43
N LYS A 486 -19.03 -9.04 52.73
CA LYS A 486 -20.43 -9.05 53.22
C LYS A 486 -20.99 -10.44 53.35
N SER A 487 -20.65 -11.37 52.46
CA SER A 487 -21.13 -12.76 52.51
C SER A 487 -20.45 -13.59 53.62
N LEU A 488 -19.37 -13.10 54.25
CA LEU A 488 -18.77 -13.75 55.43
C LEU A 488 -19.38 -13.31 56.75
N VAL A 489 -20.10 -12.16 56.78
CA VAL A 489 -20.72 -11.58 57.95
C VAL A 489 -22.25 -11.87 58.02
N ALA A 490 -22.83 -12.28 56.90
CA ALA A 490 -24.22 -12.75 56.82
C ALA A 490 -24.30 -14.26 57.14
#